data_79e8e30c8ab096539045ac76757210d3
#
_entry.id   79e8e30c8ab096539045ac76757210d3
#
_cell.length_a   1.000
_cell.length_b   1.000
_cell.length_c   1.000
_cell.angle_alpha   90.00
_cell.angle_beta   90.00
_cell.angle_gamma   90.00
#
_symmetry.space_group_name_H-M   'P 1'
#
loop_
_entity.id
_entity.type
_entity.pdbx_description
1 polymer ?
#
loop_
_entity_poly.entity_id
_entity_poly.type
_entity_poly.pdbx_seq_one_letter_code
_entity_poly.pdbx_strand_id
1 'polypeptide(L)'
;MTALPGQHLPTADPSVTGRPADEDLRTLFGKSIAVFAALAGPTHVVEAANPAFFTAIGEERARTGVALAELMPELDGQGFIALLDEVYRTGDSYTGHDARIMLGTGSQAREAFFDFTYEARRDADGTVTGIRVIGVETTQVKHAQRLMAEHRAMLEQIARQAPLAEVLDGMARCIENLAPQEVLVSVLLADADGRHLRHGAAPSLPDFYNQAIDGIATGEGVGSCGTAAHRREPVIVTDIATDPFWADFRDLAERAGLAACWSTPILARDGSLLGTFAMYHRTPRVPRDADLALARVFTGTAALAIERHHIEQAKAEADARARAAHDELARVVRAERELRAEAEQRAAAAAELTARLRAAAAAQAATPRPERCQLGGGDGCTAPAEIKIADSWGDSAWGCPPHVEEAIINVRSVFIANKELGGLAAYLNR
;
A
#
# COMPACT_ATOMS: atom_id res chain seq x y z
N MET A 1 7.56 -47.44 13.09
CA MET A 1 8.94 -47.94 13.39
C MET A 1 9.30 -48.90 12.28
N THR A 2 10.02 -48.46 11.28
CA THR A 2 10.57 -49.31 10.23
C THR A 2 12.01 -48.87 10.04
N ALA A 3 12.95 -49.73 10.42
CA ALA A 3 14.38 -49.52 10.38
C ALA A 3 14.89 -49.47 8.95
N LEU A 4 15.67 -48.44 8.58
CA LEU A 4 16.41 -48.38 7.34
C LEU A 4 17.60 -49.35 7.37
N PRO A 5 17.94 -50.05 6.27
CA PRO A 5 19.04 -51.00 6.20
C PRO A 5 20.39 -50.23 6.23
N GLY A 6 21.32 -50.78 6.99
CA GLY A 6 22.69 -50.26 7.14
C GLY A 6 23.43 -50.20 5.80
N GLN A 7 23.93 -48.99 5.48
CA GLN A 7 24.91 -48.82 4.41
C GLN A 7 26.28 -49.23 4.91
N HIS A 8 26.80 -50.30 4.35
CA HIS A 8 28.22 -50.66 4.50
C HIS A 8 29.06 -49.57 3.84
N LEU A 9 29.88 -48.88 4.64
CA LEU A 9 30.99 -48.07 4.12
C LEU A 9 31.95 -48.98 3.35
N PRO A 10 32.34 -48.62 2.12
CA PRO A 10 33.32 -49.40 1.39
C PRO A 10 34.68 -49.34 2.13
N THR A 11 35.25 -50.47 2.40
CA THR A 11 36.63 -50.60 2.88
C THR A 11 37.58 -50.04 1.83
N ALA A 12 38.44 -49.10 2.27
CA ALA A 12 39.42 -48.45 1.40
C ALA A 12 40.31 -49.52 0.71
N ASP A 13 40.40 -49.45 -0.61
CA ASP A 13 41.31 -50.22 -1.44
C ASP A 13 42.76 -49.74 -1.18
N PRO A 14 43.67 -50.59 -0.69
CA PRO A 14 45.05 -50.21 -0.40
C PRO A 14 45.94 -49.95 -1.62
N SER A 15 45.40 -49.98 -2.85
CA SER A 15 46.16 -49.79 -4.10
C SER A 15 46.08 -48.37 -4.65
N VAL A 16 45.38 -47.42 -3.98
CA VAL A 16 45.43 -46.01 -4.35
C VAL A 16 46.75 -45.40 -3.88
N THR A 17 47.77 -45.44 -4.74
CA THR A 17 49.05 -44.71 -4.56
C THR A 17 48.73 -43.22 -4.54
N GLY A 18 48.49 -42.69 -3.32
CA GLY A 18 48.10 -41.32 -3.06
C GLY A 18 49.20 -40.33 -3.44
N ARG A 19 48.82 -39.22 -4.08
CA ARG A 19 49.47 -37.95 -3.87
C ARG A 19 49.71 -37.78 -2.37
N PRO A 20 50.84 -37.19 -1.97
CA PRO A 20 51.12 -37.04 -0.55
C PRO A 20 49.94 -36.32 0.09
N ALA A 21 49.37 -36.87 1.14
CA ALA A 21 48.21 -36.33 1.86
C ALA A 21 48.39 -34.85 2.26
N ASP A 22 49.63 -34.42 2.41
CA ASP A 22 50.02 -33.02 2.66
C ASP A 22 49.69 -32.06 1.51
N GLU A 23 49.80 -32.50 0.26
CA GLU A 23 49.50 -31.64 -0.90
C GLU A 23 47.99 -31.43 -1.08
N ASP A 24 47.21 -32.46 -0.83
CA ASP A 24 45.74 -32.38 -0.84
C ASP A 24 45.22 -31.51 0.31
N LEU A 25 45.80 -31.64 1.50
CA LEU A 25 45.47 -30.82 2.66
C LEU A 25 45.84 -29.33 2.43
N ARG A 26 47.01 -29.06 1.84
CA ARG A 26 47.40 -27.67 1.47
C ARG A 26 46.45 -27.07 0.43
N THR A 27 46.04 -27.87 -0.53
CA THR A 27 45.12 -27.44 -1.58
C THR A 27 43.71 -27.13 -0.98
N LEU A 28 43.22 -28.00 -0.11
CA LEU A 28 41.95 -27.78 0.60
C LEU A 28 42.02 -26.52 1.48
N PHE A 29 43.07 -26.34 2.25
CA PHE A 29 43.31 -25.18 3.08
C PHE A 29 43.40 -23.90 2.27
N GLY A 30 44.10 -23.92 1.11
CA GLY A 30 44.31 -22.77 0.25
C GLY A 30 43.06 -22.36 -0.57
N LYS A 31 42.16 -23.32 -0.87
CA LYS A 31 40.93 -23.09 -1.67
C LYS A 31 39.63 -23.01 -0.82
N SER A 32 39.75 -23.20 0.51
CA SER A 32 38.60 -23.13 1.39
C SER A 32 38.03 -21.72 1.46
N ILE A 33 36.69 -21.61 1.43
CA ILE A 33 35.96 -20.39 1.74
C ILE A 33 35.90 -20.10 3.24
N ALA A 34 36.15 -21.14 4.06
CA ALA A 34 36.27 -20.98 5.52
C ALA A 34 37.59 -20.32 5.88
N VAL A 35 37.53 -19.45 6.82
CA VAL A 35 38.67 -18.76 7.42
C VAL A 35 39.38 -19.74 8.37
N PHE A 36 40.69 -19.92 8.17
CA PHE A 36 41.56 -20.67 9.05
C PHE A 36 42.72 -19.80 9.45
N ALA A 37 43.01 -19.76 10.76
CA ALA A 37 44.23 -19.19 11.27
C ALA A 37 44.78 -20.01 12.45
N ALA A 38 46.10 -20.02 12.60
CA ALA A 38 46.82 -20.52 13.77
C ALA A 38 47.48 -19.34 14.47
N LEU A 39 47.13 -19.13 15.72
CA LEU A 39 47.67 -18.08 16.58
C LEU A 39 48.61 -18.69 17.58
N ALA A 40 49.79 -18.12 17.79
CA ALA A 40 50.82 -18.61 18.71
C ALA A 40 50.94 -17.69 19.94
N GLY A 41 51.15 -18.32 21.11
CA GLY A 41 51.45 -17.64 22.36
C GLY A 41 50.28 -16.79 22.92
N PRO A 42 50.52 -16.16 24.09
CA PRO A 42 49.51 -15.38 24.79
C PRO A 42 49.20 -14.03 24.15
N THR A 43 49.98 -13.59 23.18
CA THR A 43 49.76 -12.36 22.41
C THR A 43 49.10 -12.65 21.06
N HIS A 44 48.68 -13.87 20.81
CA HIS A 44 47.93 -14.31 19.63
C HIS A 44 48.63 -13.93 18.32
N VAL A 45 49.94 -14.22 18.19
CA VAL A 45 50.71 -13.95 16.97
C VAL A 45 50.19 -14.83 15.83
N VAL A 46 49.82 -14.27 14.70
CA VAL A 46 49.37 -15.01 13.50
C VAL A 46 50.53 -15.81 12.93
N GLU A 47 50.58 -17.13 13.24
CA GLU A 47 51.61 -18.04 12.76
C GLU A 47 51.34 -18.52 11.34
N ALA A 48 50.09 -18.85 11.05
CA ALA A 48 49.60 -19.26 9.73
C ALA A 48 48.15 -18.84 9.53
N ALA A 49 47.82 -18.55 8.29
CA ALA A 49 46.42 -18.30 7.90
C ALA A 49 46.22 -18.64 6.41
N ASN A 50 45.00 -18.96 6.05
CA ASN A 50 44.67 -19.24 4.66
C ASN A 50 44.30 -17.96 3.89
N PRO A 51 44.22 -18.01 2.55
CA PRO A 51 43.81 -16.84 1.73
C PRO A 51 42.46 -16.27 2.17
N ALA A 52 41.47 -17.08 2.54
CA ALA A 52 40.15 -16.61 2.97
C ALA A 52 40.24 -15.71 4.22
N PHE A 53 41.15 -16.00 5.16
CA PHE A 53 41.41 -15.12 6.32
C PHE A 53 41.87 -13.74 5.87
N PHE A 54 42.87 -13.67 4.97
CA PHE A 54 43.43 -12.42 4.51
C PHE A 54 42.43 -11.64 3.64
N THR A 55 41.64 -12.32 2.82
CA THR A 55 40.54 -11.68 2.07
C THR A 55 39.50 -11.08 3.03
N ALA A 56 39.17 -11.78 4.12
CA ALA A 56 38.18 -11.29 5.09
C ALA A 56 38.67 -10.02 5.82
N ILE A 57 39.95 -9.93 6.18
CA ILE A 57 40.53 -8.79 6.92
C ILE A 57 41.09 -7.67 6.03
N GLY A 58 41.24 -7.90 4.73
CA GLY A 58 41.86 -7.04 3.74
C GLY A 58 43.25 -7.56 3.33
N GLU A 59 43.46 -7.75 2.02
CA GLU A 59 44.69 -8.33 1.46
C GLU A 59 45.94 -7.50 1.77
N GLU A 60 45.81 -6.19 1.97
CA GLU A 60 46.89 -5.29 2.38
C GLU A 60 47.43 -5.61 3.78
N ARG A 61 46.72 -6.36 4.59
CA ARG A 61 47.10 -6.85 5.92
C ARG A 61 47.68 -8.25 5.90
N ALA A 62 47.82 -8.85 4.71
CA ALA A 62 48.26 -10.24 4.54
C ALA A 62 49.74 -10.46 4.98
N ARG A 63 49.97 -10.62 6.28
CA ARG A 63 51.28 -10.93 6.89
C ARG A 63 51.12 -11.81 8.11
N THR A 64 52.12 -12.65 8.33
CA THR A 64 52.25 -13.52 9.51
C THR A 64 53.40 -13.02 10.43
N GLY A 65 53.49 -13.57 11.64
CA GLY A 65 54.49 -13.14 12.60
C GLY A 65 54.14 -11.87 13.37
N VAL A 66 52.92 -11.39 13.27
CA VAL A 66 52.40 -10.17 13.91
C VAL A 66 51.25 -10.54 14.86
N ALA A 67 51.12 -9.85 15.98
CA ALA A 67 50.01 -10.08 16.92
C ALA A 67 48.68 -9.69 16.23
N LEU A 68 47.63 -10.47 16.49
CA LEU A 68 46.30 -10.24 15.87
C LEU A 68 45.77 -8.86 16.21
N ALA A 69 45.95 -8.38 17.46
CA ALA A 69 45.52 -7.05 17.86
C ALA A 69 46.24 -5.89 17.10
N GLU A 70 47.48 -6.13 16.65
CA GLU A 70 48.24 -5.17 15.83
C GLU A 70 47.79 -5.27 14.37
N LEU A 71 47.46 -6.46 13.87
CA LEU A 71 46.98 -6.69 12.52
C LEU A 71 45.55 -6.16 12.33
N MET A 72 44.72 -6.25 13.36
CA MET A 72 43.30 -5.86 13.37
C MET A 72 42.99 -5.02 14.63
N PRO A 73 43.49 -3.78 14.70
CA PRO A 73 43.28 -2.92 15.88
C PRO A 73 41.82 -2.60 16.14
N GLU A 74 40.99 -2.71 15.12
CA GLU A 74 39.53 -2.55 15.24
C GLU A 74 38.84 -3.60 16.10
N LEU A 75 39.48 -4.76 16.39
CA LEU A 75 38.97 -5.77 17.32
C LEU A 75 39.01 -5.32 18.77
N ASP A 76 39.83 -4.31 19.09
CA ASP A 76 39.85 -3.71 20.40
C ASP A 76 38.46 -3.11 20.76
N GLY A 77 38.01 -3.41 21.98
CA GLY A 77 36.68 -3.00 22.43
C GLY A 77 35.50 -3.81 21.87
N GLN A 78 35.70 -4.73 20.89
CA GLN A 78 34.66 -5.61 20.40
C GLN A 78 34.56 -6.96 21.13
N GLY A 79 35.47 -7.23 22.08
CA GLY A 79 35.46 -8.44 22.92
C GLY A 79 36.15 -9.67 22.32
N PHE A 80 36.55 -9.69 21.06
CA PHE A 80 37.16 -10.87 20.42
C PHE A 80 38.51 -11.21 20.96
N ILE A 81 39.34 -10.21 21.30
CA ILE A 81 40.67 -10.46 21.94
C ILE A 81 40.47 -11.06 23.34
N ALA A 82 39.52 -10.54 24.11
CA ALA A 82 39.21 -11.11 25.44
C ALA A 82 38.74 -12.58 25.39
N LEU A 83 38.00 -12.96 24.34
CA LEU A 83 37.61 -14.36 24.11
C LEU A 83 38.81 -15.23 23.76
N LEU A 84 39.78 -14.74 22.98
CA LEU A 84 41.02 -15.45 22.69
C LEU A 84 41.85 -15.62 23.96
N ASP A 85 41.98 -14.58 24.78
CA ASP A 85 42.68 -14.64 26.09
C ASP A 85 42.05 -15.69 27.01
N GLU A 86 40.70 -15.77 27.04
CA GLU A 86 39.98 -16.74 27.86
C GLU A 86 40.24 -18.18 27.39
N VAL A 87 40.13 -18.43 26.05
CA VAL A 87 40.42 -19.73 25.44
C VAL A 87 41.88 -20.14 25.71
N TYR A 88 42.82 -19.20 25.59
CA TYR A 88 44.25 -19.47 25.87
C TYR A 88 44.49 -19.81 27.32
N ARG A 89 43.83 -19.11 28.24
CA ARG A 89 43.97 -19.28 29.69
C ARG A 89 43.32 -20.58 30.21
N THR A 90 42.09 -20.91 29.73
CA THR A 90 41.34 -22.08 30.22
C THR A 90 41.63 -23.34 29.43
N GLY A 91 41.93 -23.18 28.16
CA GLY A 91 42.05 -24.29 27.21
C GLY A 91 40.70 -24.86 26.76
N ASP A 92 39.60 -24.23 27.13
CA ASP A 92 38.26 -24.58 26.67
C ASP A 92 37.96 -23.90 25.33
N SER A 93 37.34 -24.63 24.42
CA SER A 93 36.98 -24.06 23.11
C SER A 93 35.79 -23.13 23.20
N TYR A 94 35.78 -22.06 22.42
CA TYR A 94 34.66 -21.15 22.30
C TYR A 94 34.07 -21.18 20.89
N THR A 95 32.75 -21.26 20.78
CA THR A 95 32.04 -21.15 19.48
C THR A 95 31.09 -19.99 19.52
N GLY A 96 31.24 -19.07 18.57
CA GLY A 96 30.35 -17.93 18.34
C GLY A 96 29.51 -18.16 17.10
N HIS A 97 28.21 -17.87 17.20
CA HIS A 97 27.28 -17.89 16.09
C HIS A 97 26.79 -16.49 15.82
N ASP A 98 26.65 -16.15 14.53
CA ASP A 98 26.13 -14.84 14.10
C ASP A 98 26.87 -13.65 14.74
N ALA A 99 28.15 -13.83 15.05
CA ALA A 99 28.94 -12.81 15.72
C ALA A 99 29.15 -11.61 14.81
N ARG A 100 28.66 -10.45 15.24
CA ARG A 100 28.82 -9.17 14.52
C ARG A 100 30.22 -8.63 14.78
N ILE A 101 30.92 -8.30 13.74
CA ILE A 101 32.26 -7.72 13.78
C ILE A 101 32.34 -6.49 12.86
N MET A 102 32.96 -5.43 13.34
CA MET A 102 33.33 -4.28 12.51
C MET A 102 34.76 -4.49 12.02
N LEU A 103 34.94 -4.62 10.69
CA LEU A 103 36.23 -4.82 10.03
C LEU A 103 36.64 -3.52 9.33
N GLY A 104 37.92 -3.16 9.45
CA GLY A 104 38.46 -1.91 8.90
C GLY A 104 38.21 -0.71 9.82
N THR A 105 38.77 0.44 9.42
CA THR A 105 38.71 1.70 10.21
C THR A 105 38.27 2.86 9.33
N GLY A 106 37.64 3.88 9.96
CA GLY A 106 37.20 5.10 9.27
C GLY A 106 36.18 4.81 8.18
N SER A 107 36.37 5.39 6.99
CA SER A 107 35.48 5.22 5.82
C SER A 107 35.53 3.83 5.18
N GLN A 108 36.49 2.99 5.58
CA GLN A 108 36.64 1.60 5.12
C GLN A 108 36.03 0.59 6.09
N ALA A 109 35.45 1.04 7.19
CA ALA A 109 34.81 0.16 8.16
C ALA A 109 33.59 -0.52 7.53
N ARG A 110 33.53 -1.84 7.64
CA ARG A 110 32.38 -2.65 7.18
C ARG A 110 31.87 -3.55 8.29
N GLU A 111 30.58 -3.70 8.36
CA GLU A 111 29.93 -4.70 9.20
C GLU A 111 30.03 -6.08 8.55
N ALA A 112 30.43 -7.07 9.32
CA ALA A 112 30.46 -8.46 8.88
C ALA A 112 29.90 -9.38 9.98
N PHE A 113 29.43 -10.54 9.58
CA PHE A 113 28.93 -11.57 10.50
C PHE A 113 29.70 -12.86 10.28
N PHE A 114 30.07 -13.51 11.39
CA PHE A 114 30.84 -14.76 11.36
C PHE A 114 30.23 -15.79 12.28
N ASP A 115 30.21 -17.04 11.81
CA ASP A 115 30.21 -18.20 12.67
C ASP A 115 31.65 -18.63 12.84
N PHE A 116 32.13 -18.77 14.09
CA PHE A 116 33.53 -19.11 14.34
C PHE A 116 33.72 -19.97 15.56
N THR A 117 34.86 -20.68 15.58
CA THR A 117 35.32 -21.46 16.73
C THR A 117 36.78 -21.10 17.02
N TYR A 118 37.07 -20.82 18.29
CA TYR A 118 38.41 -20.72 18.86
C TYR A 118 38.70 -22.00 19.60
N GLU A 119 39.72 -22.72 19.17
CA GLU A 119 40.11 -23.99 19.75
C GLU A 119 41.54 -23.92 20.30
N ALA A 120 41.75 -24.25 21.59
CA ALA A 120 43.07 -24.23 22.17
C ALA A 120 43.97 -25.30 21.52
N ARG A 121 45.17 -24.89 21.12
CA ARG A 121 46.23 -25.75 20.61
C ARG A 121 47.17 -26.08 21.76
N ARG A 122 47.42 -27.39 22.01
CA ARG A 122 48.23 -27.89 23.10
C ARG A 122 49.47 -28.59 22.54
N ASP A 123 50.56 -28.53 23.30
CA ASP A 123 51.75 -29.35 23.08
C ASP A 123 51.57 -30.78 23.61
N ALA A 124 52.65 -31.58 23.54
CA ALA A 124 52.65 -32.96 24.01
C ALA A 124 52.48 -33.09 25.56
N ASP A 125 52.79 -32.04 26.29
CA ASP A 125 52.65 -31.97 27.74
C ASP A 125 51.30 -31.45 28.21
N GLY A 126 50.41 -31.12 27.22
CA GLY A 126 49.07 -30.61 27.48
C GLY A 126 49.01 -29.11 27.73
N THR A 127 50.12 -28.38 27.64
CA THR A 127 50.17 -26.92 27.82
C THR A 127 49.61 -26.22 26.60
N VAL A 128 48.76 -25.20 26.83
CA VAL A 128 48.20 -24.38 25.70
C VAL A 128 49.32 -23.54 25.10
N THR A 129 49.59 -23.73 23.82
CA THR A 129 50.65 -23.05 23.06
C THR A 129 50.10 -22.04 22.06
N GLY A 130 48.79 -22.07 21.80
CA GLY A 130 48.15 -21.19 20.84
C GLY A 130 46.67 -21.49 20.64
N ILE A 131 46.11 -20.92 19.63
CA ILE A 131 44.67 -21.07 19.29
C ILE A 131 44.56 -21.37 17.79
N ARG A 132 43.66 -22.29 17.43
CA ARG A 132 43.14 -22.46 16.08
C ARG A 132 41.87 -21.65 15.93
N VAL A 133 41.81 -20.85 14.87
CA VAL A 133 40.62 -20.07 14.49
C VAL A 133 40.04 -20.73 13.25
N ILE A 134 38.77 -21.08 13.32
CA ILE A 134 37.98 -21.58 12.19
C ILE A 134 36.74 -20.72 12.12
N GLY A 135 36.45 -20.15 10.95
CA GLY A 135 35.28 -19.27 10.79
C GLY A 135 34.73 -19.30 9.40
N VAL A 136 33.49 -18.92 9.30
CA VAL A 136 32.79 -18.69 7.99
C VAL A 136 32.09 -17.33 8.04
N GLU A 137 32.36 -16.51 7.04
CA GLU A 137 31.63 -15.25 6.91
C GLU A 137 30.17 -15.52 6.48
N THR A 138 29.22 -15.13 7.29
CA THR A 138 27.77 -15.32 7.06
C THR A 138 27.08 -14.03 6.64
N THR A 139 27.81 -12.96 6.37
CA THR A 139 27.30 -11.61 6.07
C THR A 139 26.25 -11.63 4.95
N GLN A 140 26.54 -12.29 3.83
CA GLN A 140 25.61 -12.37 2.70
C GLN A 140 24.33 -13.15 3.04
N VAL A 141 24.47 -14.22 3.81
CA VAL A 141 23.32 -15.01 4.29
C VAL A 141 22.42 -14.17 5.19
N LYS A 142 23.03 -13.39 6.10
CA LYS A 142 22.31 -12.47 6.98
C LYS A 142 21.61 -11.36 6.23
N HIS A 143 22.27 -10.75 5.24
CA HIS A 143 21.64 -9.75 4.40
C HIS A 143 20.45 -10.33 3.62
N ALA A 144 20.59 -11.53 3.04
CA ALA A 144 19.50 -12.20 2.35
C ALA A 144 18.33 -12.53 3.29
N GLN A 145 18.60 -13.01 4.50
CA GLN A 145 17.57 -13.28 5.51
C GLN A 145 16.83 -12.02 5.94
N ARG A 146 17.55 -10.90 6.19
CA ARG A 146 16.95 -9.60 6.50
C ARG A 146 16.06 -9.12 5.35
N LEU A 147 16.56 -9.17 4.12
CA LEU A 147 15.78 -8.79 2.94
C LEU A 147 14.49 -9.61 2.81
N MET A 148 14.57 -10.93 3.01
CA MET A 148 13.40 -11.81 2.96
C MET A 148 12.39 -11.48 4.07
N ALA A 149 12.86 -11.20 5.29
CA ALA A 149 12.00 -10.85 6.41
C ALA A 149 11.27 -9.52 6.16
N GLU A 150 11.98 -8.50 5.67
CA GLU A 150 11.40 -7.21 5.33
C GLU A 150 10.41 -7.32 4.15
N HIS A 151 10.77 -8.06 3.11
CA HIS A 151 9.88 -8.30 1.97
C HIS A 151 8.59 -9.01 2.40
N ARG A 152 8.70 -10.01 3.29
CA ARG A 152 7.54 -10.67 3.88
C ARG A 152 6.66 -9.70 4.67
N ALA A 153 7.25 -8.85 5.52
CA ALA A 153 6.52 -7.85 6.29
C ALA A 153 5.76 -6.88 5.38
N MET A 154 6.35 -6.46 4.26
CA MET A 154 5.68 -5.63 3.25
C MET A 154 4.48 -6.34 2.61
N LEU A 155 4.64 -7.61 2.22
CA LEU A 155 3.52 -8.39 1.69
C LEU A 155 2.38 -8.57 2.72
N GLU A 156 2.71 -8.71 4.01
CA GLU A 156 1.73 -8.74 5.08
C GLU A 156 1.02 -7.38 5.26
N GLN A 157 1.72 -6.26 5.15
CA GLN A 157 1.11 -4.92 5.16
C GLN A 157 0.15 -4.73 3.98
N ILE A 158 0.58 -5.13 2.77
CA ILE A 158 -0.28 -5.15 1.59
C ILE A 158 -1.51 -6.01 1.84
N ALA A 159 -1.38 -7.22 2.40
CA ALA A 159 -2.49 -8.10 2.69
C ALA A 159 -3.46 -7.54 3.73
N ARG A 160 -2.96 -6.77 4.71
CA ARG A 160 -3.76 -6.12 5.78
C ARG A 160 -4.39 -4.79 5.38
N GLN A 161 -4.27 -4.39 4.13
CA GLN A 161 -4.84 -3.14 3.62
C GLN A 161 -4.21 -1.88 4.24
N ALA A 162 -2.91 -1.91 4.50
CA ALA A 162 -2.19 -0.72 4.89
C ALA A 162 -2.28 0.37 3.78
N PRO A 163 -2.31 1.66 4.14
CA PRO A 163 -2.31 2.76 3.18
C PRO A 163 -1.13 2.66 2.21
N LEU A 164 -1.39 2.91 0.91
CA LEU A 164 -0.36 2.79 -0.13
C LEU A 164 0.89 3.60 0.20
N ALA A 165 0.73 4.83 0.69
CA ALA A 165 1.86 5.70 1.05
C ALA A 165 2.76 5.07 2.12
N GLU A 166 2.20 4.42 3.15
CA GLU A 166 2.96 3.74 4.20
C GLU A 166 3.73 2.54 3.65
N VAL A 167 3.10 1.76 2.76
CA VAL A 167 3.76 0.61 2.11
C VAL A 167 4.93 1.06 1.25
N LEU A 168 4.76 2.09 0.42
CA LEU A 168 5.80 2.62 -0.46
C LEU A 168 6.94 3.27 0.33
N ASP A 169 6.65 4.03 1.38
CA ASP A 169 7.65 4.64 2.26
C ASP A 169 8.46 3.56 3.00
N GLY A 170 7.78 2.55 3.55
CA GLY A 170 8.42 1.39 4.18
C GLY A 170 9.34 0.63 3.23
N MET A 171 8.92 0.45 1.97
CA MET A 171 9.74 -0.16 0.93
C MET A 171 11.01 0.66 0.63
N ALA A 172 10.86 1.98 0.45
CA ALA A 172 11.98 2.85 0.16
C ALA A 172 13.01 2.82 1.30
N ARG A 173 12.56 2.99 2.56
CA ARG A 173 13.43 2.91 3.75
C ARG A 173 14.10 1.55 3.91
N CYS A 174 13.41 0.47 3.62
CA CYS A 174 14.00 -0.87 3.67
C CYS A 174 15.21 -0.98 2.75
N ILE A 175 15.10 -0.51 1.50
CA ILE A 175 16.20 -0.56 0.54
C ILE A 175 17.35 0.36 0.97
N GLU A 176 17.04 1.57 1.40
CA GLU A 176 18.04 2.53 1.89
C GLU A 176 18.84 1.96 3.08
N ASN A 177 18.18 1.22 3.99
CA ASN A 177 18.81 0.60 5.17
C ASN A 177 19.56 -0.71 4.87
N LEU A 178 19.14 -1.46 3.84
CA LEU A 178 19.76 -2.74 3.49
C LEU A 178 20.92 -2.61 2.49
N ALA A 179 20.98 -1.51 1.77
CA ALA A 179 22.04 -1.29 0.79
C ALA A 179 23.39 -1.13 1.51
N PRO A 180 24.45 -1.82 1.05
CA PRO A 180 25.78 -1.76 1.67
C PRO A 180 26.47 -0.40 1.46
N GLN A 181 25.92 0.46 0.62
CA GLN A 181 26.38 1.81 0.32
C GLN A 181 25.17 2.75 0.37
N GLU A 182 25.41 4.03 0.64
CA GLU A 182 24.35 5.02 0.68
C GLU A 182 23.59 5.06 -0.65
N VAL A 183 22.32 4.72 -0.60
CA VAL A 183 21.36 4.80 -1.70
C VAL A 183 20.16 5.59 -1.23
N LEU A 184 19.61 6.44 -2.08
CA LEU A 184 18.38 7.18 -1.85
C LEU A 184 17.34 6.62 -2.83
N VAL A 185 16.12 6.45 -2.37
CA VAL A 185 15.07 5.79 -3.14
C VAL A 185 13.91 6.73 -3.37
N SER A 186 13.34 6.70 -4.59
CA SER A 186 12.02 7.28 -4.84
C SER A 186 11.10 6.32 -5.56
N VAL A 187 9.81 6.42 -5.22
CA VAL A 187 8.71 5.80 -5.96
C VAL A 187 7.82 6.93 -6.46
N LEU A 188 7.66 7.02 -7.76
CA LEU A 188 6.71 7.93 -8.40
C LEU A 188 5.55 7.13 -8.96
N LEU A 189 4.32 7.63 -8.82
CA LEU A 189 3.09 7.01 -9.30
C LEU A 189 2.65 7.64 -10.61
N ALA A 190 2.25 6.85 -11.59
CA ALA A 190 1.73 7.36 -12.85
C ALA A 190 0.30 7.91 -12.66
N ASP A 191 0.00 9.03 -13.30
CA ASP A 191 -1.37 9.52 -13.46
C ASP A 191 -2.20 8.52 -14.28
N ALA A 192 -3.51 8.61 -14.18
CA ALA A 192 -4.45 7.72 -14.87
C ALA A 192 -4.26 7.69 -16.41
N ASP A 193 -3.76 8.77 -17.01
CA ASP A 193 -3.42 8.84 -18.43
C ASP A 193 -1.97 8.42 -18.75
N GLY A 194 -1.16 8.14 -17.73
CA GLY A 194 0.24 7.74 -17.86
C GLY A 194 1.16 8.85 -18.37
N ARG A 195 0.74 10.12 -18.38
CA ARG A 195 1.51 11.24 -18.93
C ARG A 195 2.38 11.95 -17.93
N HIS A 196 2.09 11.83 -16.65
CA HIS A 196 2.84 12.45 -15.57
C HIS A 196 3.11 11.46 -14.45
N LEU A 197 4.16 11.72 -13.71
CA LEU A 197 4.54 10.97 -12.51
C LEU A 197 4.33 11.85 -11.28
N ARG A 198 3.62 11.34 -10.29
CA ARG A 198 3.35 11.99 -9.01
C ARG A 198 4.17 11.40 -7.88
N HIS A 199 4.44 12.20 -6.88
CA HIS A 199 5.13 11.72 -5.69
C HIS A 199 4.36 10.58 -5.01
N GLY A 200 5.03 9.44 -4.79
CA GLY A 200 4.53 8.31 -4.03
C GLY A 200 5.28 8.15 -2.70
N ALA A 201 6.61 7.99 -2.75
CA ALA A 201 7.47 7.93 -1.58
C ALA A 201 8.91 8.30 -1.96
N ALA A 202 9.60 9.04 -1.10
CA ALA A 202 11.03 9.34 -1.22
C ALA A 202 11.58 9.83 0.14
N PRO A 203 11.74 8.92 1.12
CA PRO A 203 11.95 9.29 2.53
C PRO A 203 13.25 10.05 2.80
N SER A 204 14.30 9.84 2.01
CA SER A 204 15.62 10.42 2.25
C SER A 204 16.04 11.45 1.20
N LEU A 205 15.22 11.68 0.17
CA LEU A 205 15.46 12.77 -0.78
C LEU A 205 15.00 14.10 -0.18
N PRO A 206 15.69 15.22 -0.48
CA PRO A 206 15.30 16.54 0.02
C PRO A 206 13.90 16.97 -0.46
N ASP A 207 13.13 17.63 0.40
CA ASP A 207 11.77 18.09 0.08
C ASP A 207 11.71 18.97 -1.17
N PHE A 208 12.68 19.86 -1.36
CA PHE A 208 12.74 20.73 -2.54
C PHE A 208 12.88 19.93 -3.83
N TYR A 209 13.60 18.79 -3.78
CA TYR A 209 13.76 17.90 -4.91
C TYR A 209 12.47 17.16 -5.21
N ASN A 210 11.83 16.58 -4.18
CA ASN A 210 10.55 15.89 -4.28
C ASN A 210 9.46 16.81 -4.87
N GLN A 211 9.39 18.06 -4.41
CA GLN A 211 8.45 19.05 -4.93
C GLN A 211 8.73 19.43 -6.40
N ALA A 212 10.00 19.53 -6.79
CA ALA A 212 10.38 19.89 -8.16
C ALA A 212 10.08 18.79 -9.19
N ILE A 213 10.13 17.51 -8.78
CA ILE A 213 9.84 16.37 -9.67
C ILE A 213 8.38 15.89 -9.59
N ASP A 214 7.58 16.41 -8.64
CA ASP A 214 6.15 16.07 -8.57
C ASP A 214 5.41 16.60 -9.80
N GLY A 215 4.77 15.70 -10.54
CA GLY A 215 4.12 16.03 -11.80
C GLY A 215 5.06 16.08 -13.00
N ILE A 216 6.27 15.51 -12.90
CA ILE A 216 7.18 15.41 -14.05
C ILE A 216 6.54 14.61 -15.19
N ALA A 217 6.72 15.09 -16.43
CA ALA A 217 6.16 14.41 -17.61
C ALA A 217 6.84 13.07 -17.88
N THR A 218 6.11 12.13 -18.47
CA THR A 218 6.69 10.93 -19.06
C THR A 218 7.15 11.27 -20.49
N GLY A 219 8.42 11.06 -20.79
CA GLY A 219 8.97 11.41 -22.08
C GLY A 219 10.44 11.06 -22.23
N GLU A 220 10.88 10.98 -23.47
CA GLU A 220 12.29 10.78 -23.78
C GLU A 220 13.12 12.00 -23.32
N GLY A 221 14.20 11.76 -22.59
CA GLY A 221 15.07 12.83 -22.08
C GLY A 221 14.56 13.56 -20.84
N VAL A 222 13.49 13.08 -20.20
CA VAL A 222 12.92 13.69 -18.99
C VAL A 222 13.51 12.98 -17.75
N GLY A 223 14.78 13.16 -17.49
CA GLY A 223 15.51 12.45 -16.44
C GLY A 223 15.43 10.94 -16.61
N SER A 224 15.90 10.20 -15.61
CA SER A 224 15.81 8.74 -15.64
C SER A 224 14.36 8.24 -15.47
N CYS A 225 13.56 8.86 -14.59
CA CYS A 225 12.21 8.40 -14.29
C CYS A 225 11.23 8.65 -15.43
N GLY A 226 11.20 9.87 -16.01
CA GLY A 226 10.33 10.17 -17.15
C GLY A 226 10.67 9.35 -18.38
N THR A 227 11.97 9.12 -18.63
CA THR A 227 12.46 8.28 -19.74
C THR A 227 12.11 6.80 -19.52
N ALA A 228 12.30 6.26 -18.30
CA ALA A 228 11.94 4.88 -17.98
C ALA A 228 10.43 4.64 -18.09
N ALA A 229 9.63 5.59 -17.63
CA ALA A 229 8.16 5.55 -17.76
C ALA A 229 7.73 5.54 -19.23
N HIS A 230 8.34 6.37 -20.07
CA HIS A 230 8.06 6.45 -21.50
C HIS A 230 8.43 5.17 -22.24
N ARG A 231 9.65 4.69 -22.03
CA ARG A 231 10.18 3.49 -22.71
C ARG A 231 9.58 2.19 -22.15
N ARG A 232 9.10 2.20 -20.91
CA ARG A 232 8.69 1.00 -20.14
C ARG A 232 9.83 0.01 -19.96
N GLU A 233 11.06 0.53 -19.92
CA GLU A 233 12.29 -0.22 -19.71
C GLU A 233 13.16 0.49 -18.68
N PRO A 234 14.05 -0.25 -17.97
CA PRO A 234 14.97 0.37 -17.03
C PRO A 234 15.89 1.38 -17.73
N VAL A 235 16.12 2.52 -17.12
CA VAL A 235 17.05 3.56 -17.56
C VAL A 235 18.13 3.73 -16.51
N ILE A 236 19.37 3.45 -16.91
CA ILE A 236 20.55 3.49 -16.04
C ILE A 236 21.40 4.70 -16.43
N VAL A 237 21.41 5.70 -15.59
CA VAL A 237 22.29 6.88 -15.71
C VAL A 237 23.39 6.73 -14.67
N THR A 238 24.60 6.47 -15.14
CA THR A 238 25.77 6.20 -14.29
C THR A 238 26.47 7.48 -13.84
N ASP A 239 26.30 8.58 -14.59
CA ASP A 239 26.82 9.90 -14.28
C ASP A 239 25.84 10.98 -14.77
N ILE A 240 25.10 11.58 -13.84
CA ILE A 240 24.10 12.62 -14.10
C ILE A 240 24.73 13.87 -14.74
N ALA A 241 25.97 14.21 -14.37
CA ALA A 241 26.62 15.43 -14.83
C ALA A 241 26.82 15.44 -16.35
N THR A 242 27.02 14.27 -16.96
CA THR A 242 27.33 14.12 -18.39
C THR A 242 26.18 13.53 -19.19
N ASP A 243 25.21 12.88 -18.57
CA ASP A 243 24.13 12.18 -19.28
C ASP A 243 23.13 13.15 -19.92
N PRO A 244 22.76 12.96 -21.19
CA PRO A 244 21.83 13.84 -21.90
C PRO A 244 20.40 13.81 -21.34
N PHE A 245 19.94 12.73 -20.74
CA PHE A 245 18.60 12.64 -20.15
C PHE A 245 18.41 13.59 -18.97
N TRP A 246 19.50 14.08 -18.38
CA TRP A 246 19.49 14.98 -17.25
C TRP A 246 19.82 16.44 -17.62
N ALA A 247 19.89 16.78 -18.91
CA ALA A 247 20.30 18.12 -19.35
C ALA A 247 19.54 19.24 -18.64
N ASP A 248 18.21 19.11 -18.52
CA ASP A 248 17.33 20.11 -17.88
C ASP A 248 17.24 19.96 -16.35
N PHE A 249 17.81 18.91 -15.78
CA PHE A 249 17.69 18.57 -14.35
C PHE A 249 19.03 18.56 -13.60
N ARG A 250 20.15 18.87 -14.26
CA ARG A 250 21.50 18.83 -13.66
C ARG A 250 21.62 19.72 -12.44
N ASP A 251 21.20 20.97 -12.54
CA ASP A 251 21.27 21.92 -11.42
C ASP A 251 20.44 21.46 -10.22
N LEU A 252 19.29 20.83 -10.47
CA LEU A 252 18.44 20.27 -9.44
C LEU A 252 19.12 19.07 -8.74
N ALA A 253 19.73 18.19 -9.53
CA ALA A 253 20.45 17.02 -9.03
C ALA A 253 21.71 17.43 -8.24
N GLU A 254 22.48 18.39 -8.71
CA GLU A 254 23.67 18.92 -8.03
C GLU A 254 23.30 19.50 -6.65
N ARG A 255 22.26 20.32 -6.59
CA ARG A 255 21.74 20.86 -5.34
C ARG A 255 21.27 19.77 -4.37
N ALA A 256 20.74 18.67 -4.86
CA ALA A 256 20.32 17.51 -4.07
C ALA A 256 21.49 16.57 -3.74
N GLY A 257 22.69 16.80 -4.28
CA GLY A 257 23.87 15.95 -4.11
C GLY A 257 23.74 14.60 -4.79
N LEU A 258 23.09 14.55 -5.97
CA LEU A 258 22.83 13.32 -6.72
C LEU A 258 23.77 13.25 -7.92
N ALA A 259 24.46 12.12 -8.08
CA ALA A 259 25.45 11.92 -9.14
C ALA A 259 25.14 10.74 -10.08
N ALA A 260 24.33 9.77 -9.66
CA ALA A 260 23.83 8.69 -10.51
C ALA A 260 22.36 8.38 -10.19
N CYS A 261 21.60 7.88 -11.17
CA CYS A 261 20.21 7.51 -11.01
C CYS A 261 19.84 6.31 -11.88
N TRP A 262 19.33 5.26 -11.28
CA TRP A 262 18.81 4.08 -11.97
C TRP A 262 17.32 3.99 -11.76
N SER A 263 16.54 4.15 -12.82
CA SER A 263 15.08 4.11 -12.75
C SER A 263 14.52 2.87 -13.44
N THR A 264 13.64 2.16 -12.77
CA THR A 264 12.93 0.98 -13.27
C THR A 264 11.44 1.26 -13.30
N PRO A 265 10.72 1.06 -14.42
CA PRO A 265 9.29 1.27 -14.48
C PRO A 265 8.57 0.21 -13.64
N ILE A 266 7.53 0.63 -12.96
CA ILE A 266 6.59 -0.24 -12.26
C ILE A 266 5.44 -0.49 -13.22
N LEU A 267 5.30 -1.74 -13.67
CA LEU A 267 4.32 -2.14 -14.66
C LEU A 267 3.29 -3.08 -14.05
N ALA A 268 2.02 -2.91 -14.42
CA ALA A 268 0.97 -3.85 -14.15
C ALA A 268 1.13 -5.14 -14.99
N ARG A 269 0.33 -6.15 -14.70
CA ARG A 269 0.38 -7.43 -15.43
C ARG A 269 0.05 -7.31 -16.92
N ASP A 270 -0.75 -6.33 -17.30
CA ASP A 270 -1.11 -6.04 -18.69
C ASP A 270 -0.08 -5.15 -19.40
N GLY A 271 1.00 -4.77 -18.70
CA GLY A 271 2.04 -3.87 -19.20
C GLY A 271 1.70 -2.38 -19.10
N SER A 272 0.57 -2.00 -18.50
CA SER A 272 0.26 -0.60 -18.22
C SER A 272 1.22 -0.01 -17.18
N LEU A 273 1.53 1.28 -17.31
CA LEU A 273 2.43 1.98 -16.40
C LEU A 273 1.71 2.31 -15.09
N LEU A 274 2.27 1.87 -13.98
CA LEU A 274 1.82 2.22 -12.63
C LEU A 274 2.69 3.29 -11.98
N GLY A 275 3.95 3.42 -12.40
CA GLY A 275 4.89 4.37 -11.84
C GLY A 275 6.33 4.04 -12.18
N THR A 276 7.27 4.61 -11.41
CA THR A 276 8.70 4.31 -11.50
C THR A 276 9.30 4.16 -10.11
N PHE A 277 10.28 3.29 -10.01
CA PHE A 277 11.13 3.08 -8.86
C PHE A 277 12.54 3.52 -9.22
N ALA A 278 13.12 4.45 -8.47
CA ALA A 278 14.46 4.97 -8.74
C ALA A 278 15.37 4.85 -7.53
N MET A 279 16.63 4.49 -7.82
CA MET A 279 17.75 4.45 -6.89
C MET A 279 18.74 5.53 -7.27
N TYR A 280 19.06 6.42 -6.34
CA TYR A 280 20.01 7.51 -6.54
C TYR A 280 21.28 7.28 -5.73
N HIS A 281 22.40 7.75 -6.25
CA HIS A 281 23.69 7.67 -5.60
C HIS A 281 24.39 9.04 -5.60
N ARG A 282 25.17 9.29 -4.55
CA ARG A 282 25.92 10.56 -4.39
C ARG A 282 27.24 10.61 -5.19
N THR A 283 27.62 9.47 -5.76
CA THR A 283 28.80 9.34 -6.63
C THR A 283 28.44 8.66 -7.93
N PRO A 284 29.10 8.96 -9.06
CA PRO A 284 28.92 8.21 -10.31
C PRO A 284 29.11 6.72 -10.08
N ARG A 285 28.20 5.89 -10.62
CA ARG A 285 28.17 4.45 -10.31
C ARG A 285 27.46 3.63 -11.38
N VAL A 286 28.05 2.45 -11.67
CA VAL A 286 27.44 1.40 -12.50
C VAL A 286 26.73 0.39 -11.60
N PRO A 287 25.49 -0.04 -11.90
CA PRO A 287 24.79 -1.06 -11.12
C PRO A 287 25.46 -2.43 -11.26
N ARG A 288 25.47 -3.19 -10.17
CA ARG A 288 25.80 -4.61 -10.19
C ARG A 288 24.53 -5.43 -10.43
N ASP A 289 24.69 -6.69 -10.81
CA ASP A 289 23.56 -7.61 -11.02
C ASP A 289 22.64 -7.71 -9.78
N ALA A 290 23.22 -7.65 -8.58
CA ALA A 290 22.47 -7.65 -7.33
C ALA A 290 21.60 -6.40 -7.14
N ASP A 291 22.10 -5.22 -7.56
CA ASP A 291 21.36 -3.96 -7.49
C ASP A 291 20.12 -4.02 -8.43
N LEU A 292 20.31 -4.56 -9.65
CA LEU A 292 19.23 -4.75 -10.61
C LEU A 292 18.22 -5.84 -10.18
N ALA A 293 18.69 -6.91 -9.55
CA ALA A 293 17.82 -7.95 -9.00
C ALA A 293 16.95 -7.40 -7.87
N LEU A 294 17.54 -6.59 -6.98
CA LEU A 294 16.83 -5.90 -5.91
C LEU A 294 15.72 -4.99 -6.47
N ALA A 295 16.04 -4.15 -7.46
CA ALA A 295 15.08 -3.28 -8.13
C ALA A 295 13.89 -4.06 -8.71
N ARG A 296 14.14 -5.22 -9.35
CA ARG A 296 13.07 -6.08 -9.89
C ARG A 296 12.14 -6.64 -8.82
N VAL A 297 12.66 -7.07 -7.68
CA VAL A 297 11.84 -7.58 -6.57
C VAL A 297 10.93 -6.49 -6.03
N PHE A 298 11.47 -5.31 -5.80
CA PHE A 298 10.72 -4.21 -5.21
C PHE A 298 9.72 -3.58 -6.19
N THR A 299 10.03 -3.46 -7.48
CA THR A 299 9.05 -3.00 -8.48
C THR A 299 7.88 -3.96 -8.61
N GLY A 300 8.10 -5.29 -8.52
CA GLY A 300 7.02 -6.27 -8.47
C GLY A 300 6.11 -6.12 -7.24
N THR A 301 6.71 -5.86 -6.08
CA THR A 301 5.94 -5.63 -4.84
C THR A 301 5.19 -4.31 -4.87
N ALA A 302 5.81 -3.23 -5.40
CA ALA A 302 5.16 -1.95 -5.61
C ALA A 302 3.97 -2.07 -6.59
N ALA A 303 4.14 -2.80 -7.68
CA ALA A 303 3.05 -3.06 -8.63
C ALA A 303 1.85 -3.70 -7.94
N LEU A 304 2.09 -4.74 -7.13
CA LEU A 304 1.03 -5.41 -6.36
C LEU A 304 0.30 -4.44 -5.41
N ALA A 305 1.05 -3.57 -4.70
CA ALA A 305 0.49 -2.60 -3.77
C ALA A 305 -0.38 -1.56 -4.50
N ILE A 306 0.11 -1.03 -5.63
CA ILE A 306 -0.56 0.00 -6.43
C ILE A 306 -1.81 -0.59 -7.10
N GLU A 307 -1.72 -1.74 -7.77
CA GLU A 307 -2.87 -2.42 -8.41
C GLU A 307 -3.98 -2.67 -7.39
N ARG A 308 -3.61 -3.17 -6.21
CA ARG A 308 -4.55 -3.40 -5.15
C ARG A 308 -5.23 -2.11 -4.67
N HIS A 309 -4.46 -1.03 -4.47
CA HIS A 309 -4.99 0.28 -4.08
C HIS A 309 -6.00 0.80 -5.13
N HIS A 310 -5.70 0.68 -6.43
CA HIS A 310 -6.62 1.06 -7.50
C HIS A 310 -7.91 0.24 -7.47
N ILE A 311 -7.83 -1.08 -7.22
CA ILE A 311 -9.01 -1.95 -7.10
C ILE A 311 -9.89 -1.50 -5.91
N GLU A 312 -9.29 -1.19 -4.77
CA GLU A 312 -10.02 -0.74 -3.58
C GLU A 312 -10.68 0.63 -3.78
N GLN A 313 -9.98 1.57 -4.43
CA GLN A 313 -10.55 2.86 -4.80
C GLN A 313 -11.73 2.70 -5.76
N ALA A 314 -11.58 1.94 -6.83
CA ALA A 314 -12.65 1.69 -7.79
C ALA A 314 -13.88 1.04 -7.14
N LYS A 315 -13.66 0.11 -6.19
CA LYS A 315 -14.73 -0.51 -5.41
C LYS A 315 -15.42 0.51 -4.51
N ALA A 316 -14.68 1.33 -3.77
CA ALA A 316 -15.24 2.36 -2.89
C ALA A 316 -16.08 3.38 -3.67
N GLU A 317 -15.63 3.80 -4.86
CA GLU A 317 -16.36 4.69 -5.75
C GLU A 317 -17.63 4.03 -6.30
N ALA A 318 -17.58 2.74 -6.67
CA ALA A 318 -18.74 1.99 -7.12
C ALA A 318 -19.79 1.85 -6.00
N ASP A 319 -19.35 1.52 -4.78
CA ASP A 319 -20.21 1.43 -3.60
C ASP A 319 -20.85 2.79 -3.25
N ALA A 320 -20.08 3.90 -3.38
CA ALA A 320 -20.61 5.24 -3.15
C ALA A 320 -21.67 5.63 -4.21
N ARG A 321 -21.43 5.32 -5.48
CA ARG A 321 -22.41 5.54 -6.57
C ARG A 321 -23.66 4.70 -6.37
N ALA A 322 -23.53 3.44 -5.96
CA ALA A 322 -24.66 2.55 -5.68
C ALA A 322 -25.52 3.08 -4.51
N ARG A 323 -24.88 3.55 -3.42
CA ARG A 323 -25.60 4.19 -2.30
C ARG A 323 -26.35 5.44 -2.72
N ALA A 324 -25.70 6.34 -3.47
CA ALA A 324 -26.35 7.55 -3.97
C ALA A 324 -27.56 7.26 -4.86
N ALA A 325 -27.46 6.27 -5.75
CA ALA A 325 -28.57 5.83 -6.60
C ALA A 325 -29.72 5.24 -5.78
N HIS A 326 -29.41 4.44 -4.74
CA HIS A 326 -30.41 3.88 -3.83
C HIS A 326 -31.17 4.97 -3.06
N ASP A 327 -30.45 5.97 -2.54
CA ASP A 327 -31.03 7.08 -1.80
C ASP A 327 -31.94 7.94 -2.70
N GLU A 328 -31.55 8.16 -3.97
CA GLU A 328 -32.37 8.86 -4.95
C GLU A 328 -33.65 8.08 -5.27
N LEU A 329 -33.55 6.77 -5.51
CA LEU A 329 -34.71 5.92 -5.74
C LEU A 329 -35.67 5.95 -4.54
N ALA A 330 -35.12 5.88 -3.32
CA ALA A 330 -35.92 5.94 -2.10
C ALA A 330 -36.65 7.29 -1.95
N ARG A 331 -36.04 8.40 -2.41
CA ARG A 331 -36.70 9.72 -2.44
C ARG A 331 -37.85 9.76 -3.46
N VAL A 332 -37.61 9.25 -4.67
CA VAL A 332 -38.64 9.18 -5.71
C VAL A 332 -39.85 8.33 -5.27
N VAL A 333 -39.57 7.14 -4.72
CA VAL A 333 -40.64 6.25 -4.20
C VAL A 333 -41.45 6.89 -3.07
N ARG A 334 -40.82 7.65 -2.19
CA ARG A 334 -41.55 8.40 -1.14
C ARG A 334 -42.44 9.47 -1.73
N ALA A 335 -41.89 10.28 -2.61
CA ALA A 335 -42.69 11.34 -3.27
C ALA A 335 -43.90 10.77 -4.06
N GLU A 336 -43.71 9.66 -4.76
CA GLU A 336 -44.82 8.97 -5.46
C GLU A 336 -45.90 8.49 -4.48
N ARG A 337 -45.50 7.89 -3.34
CA ARG A 337 -46.45 7.43 -2.32
C ARG A 337 -47.22 8.57 -1.70
N GLU A 338 -46.58 9.72 -1.43
CA GLU A 338 -47.21 10.91 -0.93
C GLU A 338 -48.24 11.45 -1.92
N LEU A 339 -47.88 11.61 -3.21
CA LEU A 339 -48.80 12.04 -4.27
C LEU A 339 -49.98 11.09 -4.45
N ARG A 340 -49.75 9.78 -4.35
CA ARG A 340 -50.79 8.76 -4.41
C ARG A 340 -51.75 8.87 -3.22
N ALA A 341 -51.21 9.03 -2.01
CA ALA A 341 -52.03 9.20 -0.81
C ALA A 341 -52.92 10.48 -0.89
N GLU A 342 -52.35 11.60 -1.39
CA GLU A 342 -53.13 12.82 -1.60
C GLU A 342 -54.20 12.62 -2.67
N ALA A 343 -53.92 11.91 -3.77
CA ALA A 343 -54.92 11.60 -4.78
C ALA A 343 -56.06 10.73 -4.29
N GLU A 344 -55.74 9.73 -3.48
CA GLU A 344 -56.72 8.86 -2.82
C GLU A 344 -57.63 9.65 -1.82
N GLN A 345 -57.05 10.56 -1.01
CA GLN A 345 -57.79 11.45 -0.15
C GLN A 345 -58.75 12.38 -0.93
N ARG A 346 -58.29 13.00 -2.01
CA ARG A 346 -59.10 13.84 -2.87
C ARG A 346 -60.25 13.04 -3.50
N ALA A 347 -59.98 11.84 -3.99
CA ALA A 347 -60.99 10.94 -4.55
C ALA A 347 -62.06 10.53 -3.51
N ALA A 348 -61.60 10.20 -2.28
CA ALA A 348 -62.52 9.86 -1.17
C ALA A 348 -63.42 11.07 -0.79
N ALA A 349 -62.84 12.27 -0.70
CA ALA A 349 -63.63 13.51 -0.44
C ALA A 349 -64.65 13.82 -1.50
N ALA A 350 -64.29 13.66 -2.80
CA ALA A 350 -65.19 13.83 -3.91
C ALA A 350 -66.34 12.80 -3.91
N ALA A 351 -66.02 11.53 -3.58
CA ALA A 351 -67.04 10.49 -3.47
C ALA A 351 -68.02 10.76 -2.31
N GLU A 352 -67.49 11.22 -1.16
CA GLU A 352 -68.33 11.63 -0.03
C GLU A 352 -69.25 12.77 -0.38
N LEU A 353 -68.71 13.86 -1.05
CA LEU A 353 -69.54 14.98 -1.49
C LEU A 353 -70.62 14.54 -2.48
N THR A 354 -70.27 13.70 -3.46
CA THR A 354 -71.23 13.13 -4.38
C THR A 354 -72.37 12.35 -3.69
N ALA A 355 -72.03 11.54 -2.70
CA ALA A 355 -73.00 10.78 -1.88
C ALA A 355 -73.93 11.72 -1.11
N ARG A 356 -73.40 12.78 -0.50
CA ARG A 356 -74.17 13.80 0.23
C ARG A 356 -75.11 14.55 -0.73
N LEU A 357 -74.68 14.92 -1.92
CA LEU A 357 -75.52 15.57 -2.93
C LEU A 357 -76.66 14.67 -3.39
N ARG A 358 -76.40 13.37 -3.62
CA ARG A 358 -77.44 12.39 -3.98
C ARG A 358 -78.51 12.23 -2.86
N ALA A 359 -78.02 12.14 -1.62
CA ALA A 359 -78.91 12.04 -0.48
C ALA A 359 -79.80 13.31 -0.30
N ALA A 360 -79.22 14.49 -0.51
CA ALA A 360 -79.93 15.76 -0.48
C ALA A 360 -80.97 15.87 -1.59
N ALA A 361 -80.62 15.49 -2.81
CA ALA A 361 -81.60 15.46 -3.93
C ALA A 361 -82.78 14.54 -3.65
N ALA A 362 -82.51 13.34 -3.09
CA ALA A 362 -83.54 12.39 -2.71
C ALA A 362 -84.47 12.96 -1.59
N ALA A 363 -83.88 13.56 -0.53
CA ALA A 363 -84.62 14.16 0.56
C ALA A 363 -85.51 15.37 0.10
N GLN A 364 -85.07 16.08 -0.89
CA GLN A 364 -85.81 17.29 -1.45
C GLN A 364 -86.77 16.96 -2.61
N ALA A 365 -86.81 15.69 -3.02
CA ALA A 365 -87.63 15.27 -4.19
C ALA A 365 -89.07 15.61 -4.08
N ALA A 366 -89.66 15.63 -2.90
CA ALA A 366 -91.06 15.94 -2.63
C ALA A 366 -91.33 17.46 -2.43
N THR A 367 -90.34 18.33 -2.51
CA THR A 367 -90.47 19.77 -2.28
C THR A 367 -90.74 20.47 -3.60
N PRO A 368 -91.65 21.43 -3.63
CA PRO A 368 -91.85 22.24 -4.89
C PRO A 368 -90.56 22.89 -5.33
N ARG A 369 -90.23 22.72 -6.60
CA ARG A 369 -88.91 23.16 -7.15
C ARG A 369 -89.10 23.75 -8.54
N PRO A 370 -88.25 24.70 -8.96
CA PRO A 370 -88.25 25.18 -10.33
C PRO A 370 -87.86 24.07 -11.32
N GLU A 371 -88.35 24.14 -12.52
CA GLU A 371 -88.10 23.16 -13.57
C GLU A 371 -86.58 23.14 -14.03
N ARG A 372 -85.88 24.28 -13.84
CA ARG A 372 -84.55 24.47 -14.32
C ARG A 372 -83.59 24.92 -13.17
N CYS A 373 -82.33 24.55 -13.33
CA CYS A 373 -81.23 24.98 -12.46
C CYS A 373 -81.13 26.52 -12.43
N GLN A 374 -81.07 27.10 -11.23
CA GLN A 374 -80.91 28.57 -11.01
C GLN A 374 -79.48 29.01 -10.87
N LEU A 375 -78.53 28.08 -10.76
CA LEU A 375 -77.09 28.32 -10.50
C LEU A 375 -76.29 28.43 -11.81
N GLY A 376 -76.81 28.07 -12.95
CA GLY A 376 -76.12 28.19 -14.22
C GLY A 376 -76.10 29.62 -14.68
N GLY A 377 -74.94 30.27 -14.72
CA GLY A 377 -74.71 31.67 -15.11
C GLY A 377 -75.37 32.10 -16.43
N GLY A 378 -74.96 33.22 -17.07
CA GLY A 378 -75.59 33.96 -18.14
C GLY A 378 -76.26 33.23 -19.34
N ASP A 379 -75.93 31.96 -19.61
CA ASP A 379 -76.54 31.18 -20.71
C ASP A 379 -77.59 30.15 -20.23
N GLY A 380 -78.02 30.19 -18.99
CA GLY A 380 -79.08 29.39 -18.39
C GLY A 380 -78.93 27.87 -18.48
N CYS A 381 -78.64 27.20 -17.39
CA CYS A 381 -78.59 25.74 -17.31
C CYS A 381 -79.95 25.11 -17.59
N THR A 382 -80.08 24.21 -18.56
CA THR A 382 -81.30 23.52 -18.94
C THR A 382 -81.59 22.27 -18.11
N ALA A 383 -80.62 21.87 -17.23
CA ALA A 383 -80.77 20.69 -16.38
C ALA A 383 -81.87 20.91 -15.30
N PRO A 384 -82.54 19.86 -14.85
CA PRO A 384 -83.54 19.96 -13.79
C PRO A 384 -82.89 20.43 -12.47
N ALA A 385 -83.63 21.29 -11.75
CA ALA A 385 -83.24 21.73 -10.42
C ALA A 385 -83.55 20.63 -9.41
N GLU A 386 -82.53 20.08 -8.73
CA GLU A 386 -82.68 18.90 -7.88
C GLU A 386 -82.33 19.17 -6.41
N ILE A 387 -81.42 20.08 -6.12
CA ILE A 387 -80.86 20.33 -4.80
C ILE A 387 -81.04 21.83 -4.47
N LYS A 388 -81.60 22.12 -3.30
CA LYS A 388 -81.65 23.50 -2.78
C LYS A 388 -80.38 23.76 -1.95
N ILE A 389 -79.73 24.83 -2.25
CA ILE A 389 -78.60 25.34 -1.46
C ILE A 389 -79.02 26.71 -0.87
N ALA A 390 -78.37 27.09 0.23
CA ALA A 390 -78.48 28.38 0.85
C ALA A 390 -77.09 28.91 1.22
N ASP A 391 -76.96 30.22 1.33
CA ASP A 391 -75.78 30.88 1.84
C ASP A 391 -75.94 31.32 3.29
N SER A 392 -74.86 31.82 3.88
CA SER A 392 -74.83 32.32 5.27
C SER A 392 -75.64 33.61 5.47
N TRP A 393 -76.14 34.27 4.40
CA TRP A 393 -76.94 35.49 4.48
C TRP A 393 -78.42 35.20 4.36
N GLY A 394 -78.81 33.93 4.13
CA GLY A 394 -80.20 33.54 4.02
C GLY A 394 -80.75 33.43 2.60
N ASP A 395 -79.97 33.74 1.62
CA ASP A 395 -80.37 33.58 0.20
C ASP A 395 -80.35 32.08 -0.15
N SER A 396 -81.25 31.67 -1.01
CA SER A 396 -81.31 30.26 -1.41
C SER A 396 -81.63 30.12 -2.90
N ALA A 397 -81.02 29.08 -3.52
CA ALA A 397 -81.26 28.78 -4.93
C ALA A 397 -81.36 27.28 -5.14
N TRP A 398 -82.01 26.84 -6.19
CA TRP A 398 -82.10 25.47 -6.62
C TRP A 398 -81.11 25.19 -7.76
N GLY A 399 -80.32 24.16 -7.64
CA GLY A 399 -79.34 23.77 -8.65
C GLY A 399 -79.44 22.30 -9.06
N CYS A 400 -78.89 22.01 -10.24
CA CYS A 400 -78.57 20.63 -10.63
C CYS A 400 -77.34 20.16 -9.90
N PRO A 401 -77.14 18.85 -9.70
CA PRO A 401 -75.99 18.32 -8.95
C PRO A 401 -74.60 18.90 -9.34
N PRO A 402 -74.22 19.01 -10.62
CA PRO A 402 -72.94 19.59 -11.00
C PRO A 402 -72.74 21.05 -10.57
N HIS A 403 -73.78 21.93 -10.77
CA HIS A 403 -73.63 23.33 -10.37
C HIS A 403 -73.74 23.56 -8.87
N VAL A 404 -74.42 22.66 -8.13
CA VAL A 404 -74.38 22.66 -6.65
C VAL A 404 -73.05 22.24 -6.13
N GLU A 405 -72.44 21.21 -6.72
CA GLU A 405 -71.07 20.76 -6.38
C GLU A 405 -70.07 21.90 -6.58
N GLU A 406 -70.12 22.58 -7.75
CA GLU A 406 -69.25 23.71 -8.05
C GLU A 406 -69.46 24.86 -7.06
N ALA A 407 -70.69 25.17 -6.71
CA ALA A 407 -71.05 26.25 -5.79
C ALA A 407 -70.50 25.91 -4.35
N ILE A 408 -70.63 24.66 -3.88
CA ILE A 408 -70.14 24.24 -2.57
C ILE A 408 -68.60 24.23 -2.52
N ILE A 409 -67.93 23.84 -3.60
CA ILE A 409 -66.45 23.81 -3.66
C ILE A 409 -65.89 25.24 -3.72
N ASN A 410 -66.47 26.11 -4.53
CA ASN A 410 -65.92 27.44 -4.85
C ASN A 410 -66.40 28.56 -3.91
N VAL A 411 -67.55 28.41 -3.25
CA VAL A 411 -68.14 29.45 -2.38
C VAL A 411 -68.27 28.96 -0.92
N ARG A 412 -67.38 29.42 -0.08
CA ARG A 412 -67.30 29.00 1.33
C ARG A 412 -68.55 29.21 2.17
N SER A 413 -69.39 30.14 1.78
CA SER A 413 -70.65 30.50 2.49
C SER A 413 -71.87 29.67 2.10
N VAL A 414 -71.73 28.80 1.05
CA VAL A 414 -72.89 28.03 0.51
C VAL A 414 -72.89 26.62 1.15
N PHE A 415 -74.12 26.17 1.52
CA PHE A 415 -74.38 24.86 2.10
C PHE A 415 -75.73 24.30 1.58
N ILE A 416 -75.88 22.97 1.66
CA ILE A 416 -77.13 22.31 1.26
C ILE A 416 -78.23 22.69 2.23
N ALA A 417 -79.30 23.28 1.73
CA ALA A 417 -80.51 23.67 2.51
C ALA A 417 -81.30 22.40 2.89
N ASN A 418 -81.20 21.98 4.15
CA ASN A 418 -81.90 20.82 4.69
C ASN A 418 -82.75 21.22 5.89
N LYS A 419 -83.93 20.64 6.01
CA LYS A 419 -84.84 20.91 7.15
C LYS A 419 -84.31 20.48 8.52
N GLU A 420 -83.33 19.57 8.53
CA GLU A 420 -82.70 19.07 9.75
C GLU A 420 -81.47 19.87 10.20
N LEU A 421 -80.89 20.67 9.37
CA LEU A 421 -79.80 21.57 9.72
C LEU A 421 -80.42 22.86 10.29
N GLY A 422 -80.70 22.84 11.59
CA GLY A 422 -81.17 24.00 12.33
C GLY A 422 -80.21 25.16 12.22
N GLY A 423 -80.42 26.01 11.23
CA GLY A 423 -79.82 27.32 11.09
C GLY A 423 -78.29 27.38 11.10
N LEU A 424 -77.77 28.55 10.84
CA LEU A 424 -76.35 28.93 10.73
C LEU A 424 -75.47 28.47 11.94
N ALA A 425 -76.06 28.33 13.15
CA ALA A 425 -75.37 27.95 14.36
C ALA A 425 -74.82 26.51 14.35
N ALA A 426 -75.45 25.56 13.63
CA ALA A 426 -75.00 24.17 13.55
C ALA A 426 -73.82 24.03 12.53
N TYR A 427 -73.63 24.98 11.63
CA TYR A 427 -72.57 24.98 10.64
C TYR A 427 -71.28 25.69 11.14
N LEU A 428 -71.42 26.69 12.03
CA LEU A 428 -70.28 27.44 12.56
C LEU A 428 -69.56 26.73 13.71
N ASN A 429 -70.10 25.62 14.23
CA ASN A 429 -69.51 24.81 15.33
C ASN A 429 -68.87 23.50 14.86
N ARG A 430 -68.49 23.37 13.59
CA ARG A 430 -67.68 22.25 13.06
C ARG A 430 -66.30 22.66 12.62
#